data_deba58cd95ceea9a05adc6a42f91846e
#
_entry.id   deba58cd95ceea9a05adc6a42f91846e
#
_cell.length_a   1.000
_cell.length_b   1.000
_cell.length_c   1.000
_cell.angle_alpha   90.00
_cell.angle_beta   90.00
_cell.angle_gamma   90.00
#
_symmetry.space_group_name_H-M   'P 1'
#
loop_
_entity.id
_entity.type
_entity.pdbx_description
1 polymer ?
#
loop_
_entity_poly.entity_id
_entity_poly.type
_entity_poly.pdbx_seq_one_letter_code
_entity_poly.pdbx_strand_id
1 'polypeptide(L)'
;MRRVTGIGGVFFKARDPKALAQWYHEHLGIKIEPWGGSAFKWGDDNARGHGTTAWSPFPESTTYLGSADARFMINYRVEDLHGLLAELRKEGCKVDEKVDESEYGKFGWVTDPEGNRVELWQPPEGR
;
A
#
# COMPACT_ATOMS: atom_id res chain seq x y z
N MET A 1 2.39 13.50 -17.25
CA MET A 1 2.06 13.48 -15.83
C MET A 1 3.09 12.64 -15.05
N ARG A 2 3.42 13.05 -13.87
CA ARG A 2 4.24 12.24 -12.98
C ARG A 2 3.37 11.15 -12.37
N ARG A 3 3.79 9.89 -12.47
CA ARG A 3 2.93 8.77 -12.07
C ARG A 3 3.34 8.22 -10.71
N VAL A 4 4.15 7.19 -10.67
CA VAL A 4 4.60 6.60 -9.40
C VAL A 4 5.69 7.48 -8.80
N THR A 5 5.56 7.79 -7.52
CA THR A 5 6.53 8.64 -6.82
C THR A 5 7.31 7.89 -5.74
N GLY A 6 6.93 6.67 -5.45
CA GLY A 6 7.65 5.85 -4.47
C GLY A 6 6.84 4.63 -4.04
N ILE A 7 7.45 3.81 -3.21
CA ILE A 7 6.79 2.66 -2.59
C ILE A 7 5.98 3.18 -1.41
N GLY A 8 4.65 3.04 -1.49
CA GLY A 8 3.77 3.46 -0.41
C GLY A 8 3.66 2.44 0.70
N GLY A 9 3.80 1.17 0.38
CA GLY A 9 3.72 0.15 1.41
C GLY A 9 4.02 -1.25 0.91
N VAL A 10 4.27 -2.15 1.86
CA VAL A 10 4.47 -3.57 1.62
C VAL A 10 3.50 -4.31 2.53
N PHE A 11 2.68 -5.17 1.96
CA PHE A 11 1.66 -5.91 2.69
C PHE A 11 1.89 -7.41 2.49
N PHE A 12 1.75 -8.17 3.54
CA PHE A 12 2.01 -9.60 3.47
C PHE A 12 1.05 -10.37 4.38
N LYS A 13 0.83 -11.62 4.08
CA LYS A 13 -0.10 -12.45 4.83
C LYS A 13 0.57 -13.08 6.04
N ALA A 14 -0.18 -13.20 7.12
CA ALA A 14 0.27 -13.86 8.34
C ALA A 14 -0.88 -14.70 8.89
N ARG A 15 -0.57 -15.81 9.54
CA ARG A 15 -1.59 -16.63 10.20
C ARG A 15 -2.18 -15.89 11.39
N ASP A 16 -1.35 -15.19 12.14
CA ASP A 16 -1.76 -14.38 13.28
C ASP A 16 -1.09 -13.02 13.16
N PRO A 17 -1.71 -12.07 12.42
CA PRO A 17 -1.10 -10.76 12.19
C PRO A 17 -0.78 -10.00 13.47
N LYS A 18 -1.65 -10.09 14.48
CA LYS A 18 -1.45 -9.37 15.73
C LYS A 18 -0.23 -9.91 16.48
N ALA A 19 -0.12 -11.22 16.58
CA ALA A 19 1.03 -11.83 17.25
C ALA A 19 2.32 -11.58 16.50
N LEU A 20 2.28 -11.62 15.17
CA LEU A 20 3.45 -11.35 14.35
C LEU A 20 3.90 -9.90 14.49
N ALA A 21 2.96 -8.95 14.42
CA ALA A 21 3.28 -7.54 14.61
C ALA A 21 3.91 -7.30 15.99
N GLN A 22 3.38 -7.96 17.02
CA GLN A 22 3.93 -7.84 18.37
C GLN A 22 5.36 -8.36 18.43
N TRP A 23 5.66 -9.46 17.75
CA TRP A 23 7.01 -9.98 17.65
C TRP A 23 7.96 -8.94 17.05
N TYR A 24 7.56 -8.32 15.94
CA TYR A 24 8.37 -7.29 15.31
C TYR A 24 8.56 -6.07 16.20
N HIS A 25 7.54 -5.72 16.97
CA HIS A 25 7.65 -4.64 17.94
C HIS A 25 8.68 -4.98 19.02
N GLU A 26 8.55 -6.16 19.63
CA GLU A 26 9.41 -6.56 20.74
C GLU A 26 10.86 -6.78 20.35
N HIS A 27 11.10 -7.35 19.18
CA HIS A 27 12.45 -7.78 18.80
C HIS A 27 13.14 -6.84 17.84
N LEU A 28 12.38 -6.08 17.03
CA LEU A 28 12.97 -5.19 16.04
C LEU A 28 12.55 -3.73 16.22
N GLY A 29 11.82 -3.44 17.28
CA GLY A 29 11.49 -2.06 17.64
C GLY A 29 10.50 -1.35 16.72
N ILE A 30 9.77 -2.09 15.90
CA ILE A 30 8.77 -1.47 15.03
C ILE A 30 7.58 -1.02 15.87
N LYS A 31 7.22 0.26 15.77
CA LYS A 31 6.06 0.80 16.46
C LYS A 31 4.79 0.34 15.75
N ILE A 32 3.92 -0.36 16.47
CA ILE A 32 2.67 -0.87 15.88
C ILE A 32 1.55 0.12 16.15
N GLU A 33 0.93 0.61 15.09
CA GLU A 33 -0.17 1.55 15.17
C GLU A 33 -1.50 0.82 15.41
N PRO A 34 -2.57 1.56 15.84
CA PRO A 34 -3.86 0.91 16.11
C PRO A 34 -4.44 0.12 14.96
N TRP A 35 -4.09 0.43 13.72
CA TRP A 35 -4.57 -0.28 12.54
C TRP A 35 -3.81 -1.60 12.27
N GLY A 36 -2.83 -1.94 13.10
CA GLY A 36 -2.17 -3.23 13.07
C GLY A 36 -0.83 -3.28 12.34
N GLY A 37 -0.40 -2.21 11.75
CA GLY A 37 0.88 -2.13 11.04
C GLY A 37 1.69 -0.95 11.48
N SER A 38 2.59 -0.50 10.64
CA SER A 38 3.47 0.62 10.93
C SER A 38 3.65 1.49 9.70
N ALA A 39 4.01 2.74 9.92
CA ALA A 39 4.30 3.68 8.85
C ALA A 39 5.67 4.30 9.12
N PHE A 40 6.59 4.09 8.19
CA PHE A 40 7.93 4.64 8.27
C PHE A 40 7.94 5.96 7.50
N LYS A 41 8.12 7.06 8.22
CA LYS A 41 8.17 8.38 7.60
C LYS A 41 9.56 8.63 7.05
N TRP A 42 9.63 8.97 5.77
CA TRP A 42 10.92 9.20 5.12
C TRP A 42 11.70 10.37 5.75
N GLY A 43 10.97 11.35 6.26
CA GLY A 43 11.58 12.49 6.92
C GLY A 43 12.25 12.17 8.25
N ASP A 44 11.94 11.02 8.85
CA ASP A 44 12.58 10.61 10.11
C ASP A 44 14.01 10.16 9.89
N ASP A 45 14.34 9.69 8.70
CA ASP A 45 15.66 9.19 8.35
C ASP A 45 16.52 10.25 7.71
N ASN A 46 15.91 11.13 6.95
CA ASN A 46 16.63 12.25 6.35
C ASN A 46 15.75 13.49 6.46
N ALA A 47 16.38 14.62 6.65
CA ALA A 47 15.69 15.87 6.91
C ALA A 47 14.93 16.43 5.72
N ARG A 48 14.78 15.65 4.64
CA ARG A 48 14.14 16.14 3.43
C ARG A 48 12.91 15.36 3.06
N GLY A 49 11.88 16.10 2.77
CA GLY A 49 10.69 15.59 2.11
C GLY A 49 9.69 14.95 3.02
N HIS A 50 8.58 14.74 2.40
CA HIS A 50 7.41 14.10 2.97
C HIS A 50 7.28 12.74 2.34
N GLY A 51 6.80 11.82 3.07
CA GLY A 51 6.53 10.50 2.53
C GLY A 51 6.45 9.50 3.64
N THR A 52 5.72 8.45 3.36
CA THR A 52 5.43 7.39 4.32
C THR A 52 5.43 6.07 3.57
N THR A 53 6.06 5.07 4.15
CA THR A 53 5.95 3.69 3.69
C THR A 53 5.20 2.90 4.76
N ALA A 54 4.07 2.33 4.40
CA ALA A 54 3.29 1.50 5.30
C ALA A 54 3.83 0.07 5.33
N TRP A 55 3.75 -0.55 6.47
CA TRP A 55 4.14 -1.94 6.66
C TRP A 55 3.02 -2.62 7.42
N SER A 56 2.46 -3.70 6.89
CA SER A 56 1.31 -4.32 7.53
C SER A 56 1.19 -5.80 7.22
N PRO A 57 1.14 -6.66 8.26
CA PRO A 57 0.69 -8.03 8.07
C PRO A 57 -0.83 -8.07 7.94
N PHE A 58 -1.31 -8.86 6.99
CA PHE A 58 -2.72 -9.07 6.74
C PHE A 58 -3.10 -10.49 7.14
N PRO A 59 -4.36 -10.74 7.50
CA PRO A 59 -4.81 -12.11 7.77
C PRO A 59 -4.55 -13.04 6.58
N GLU A 60 -4.15 -14.25 6.86
CA GLU A 60 -3.88 -15.26 5.82
C GLU A 60 -5.07 -15.45 4.89
N SER A 61 -6.28 -15.32 5.42
CA SER A 61 -7.52 -15.51 4.68
C SER A 61 -7.94 -14.32 3.82
N THR A 62 -7.18 -13.22 3.85
CA THR A 62 -7.61 -12.02 3.13
C THR A 62 -7.65 -12.25 1.63
N THR A 63 -8.62 -11.62 0.98
CA THR A 63 -8.69 -11.54 -0.48
C THR A 63 -8.20 -10.19 -0.99
N TYR A 64 -7.78 -9.32 -0.08
CA TYR A 64 -7.38 -7.95 -0.42
C TYR A 64 -6.13 -7.91 -1.31
N LEU A 65 -5.22 -8.85 -1.13
CA LEU A 65 -3.96 -8.87 -1.87
C LEU A 65 -4.08 -9.48 -3.28
N GLY A 66 -5.24 -9.95 -3.66
CA GLY A 66 -5.47 -10.56 -4.97
C GLY A 66 -5.93 -12.00 -4.85
N SER A 67 -5.35 -12.90 -5.67
CA SER A 67 -5.73 -14.31 -5.65
C SER A 67 -5.42 -14.95 -4.29
N ALA A 68 -5.99 -16.14 -4.06
CA ALA A 68 -5.78 -16.85 -2.80
C ALA A 68 -4.30 -17.17 -2.55
N ASP A 69 -3.52 -17.32 -3.63
CA ASP A 69 -2.09 -17.62 -3.52
C ASP A 69 -1.21 -16.38 -3.36
N ALA A 70 -1.77 -15.20 -3.53
CA ALA A 70 -1.00 -13.96 -3.38
C ALA A 70 -0.62 -13.76 -1.92
N ARG A 71 0.67 -13.62 -1.66
CA ARG A 71 1.18 -13.43 -0.30
C ARG A 71 1.65 -12.00 -0.05
N PHE A 72 1.78 -11.20 -1.11
CA PHE A 72 2.26 -9.84 -1.07
C PHE A 72 1.39 -8.95 -1.92
N MET A 73 1.35 -7.68 -1.58
CA MET A 73 0.86 -6.64 -2.47
C MET A 73 1.72 -5.42 -2.25
N ILE A 74 2.23 -4.84 -3.34
CA ILE A 74 3.01 -3.63 -3.26
C ILE A 74 2.09 -2.45 -3.52
N ASN A 75 2.22 -1.44 -2.67
CA ASN A 75 1.50 -0.18 -2.78
C ASN A 75 2.46 0.86 -3.33
N TYR A 76 2.05 1.56 -4.38
CA TYR A 76 2.83 2.64 -4.96
C TYR A 76 2.15 3.97 -4.72
N ARG A 77 2.91 4.96 -4.27
CA ARG A 77 2.41 6.32 -4.09
C ARG A 77 2.25 6.99 -5.44
N VAL A 78 1.17 7.73 -5.60
CA VAL A 78 0.90 8.49 -6.83
C VAL A 78 0.44 9.90 -6.46
N GLU A 79 0.59 10.83 -7.39
CA GLU A 79 0.19 12.22 -7.15
C GLU A 79 -1.28 12.47 -7.47
N ASP A 80 -1.80 11.82 -8.50
CA ASP A 80 -3.16 12.02 -8.99
C ASP A 80 -3.77 10.67 -9.36
N LEU A 81 -4.45 10.06 -8.41
CA LEU A 81 -4.98 8.72 -8.61
C LEU A 81 -6.00 8.66 -9.74
N HIS A 82 -7.01 9.54 -9.71
CA HIS A 82 -8.06 9.48 -10.71
C HIS A 82 -7.53 9.73 -12.12
N GLY A 83 -6.63 10.68 -12.26
CA GLY A 83 -6.00 10.96 -13.54
C GLY A 83 -5.19 9.78 -14.05
N LEU A 84 -4.43 9.15 -13.16
CA LEU A 84 -3.63 7.98 -13.55
C LEU A 84 -4.51 6.80 -13.93
N LEU A 85 -5.56 6.51 -13.16
CA LEU A 85 -6.46 5.40 -13.50
C LEU A 85 -7.11 5.61 -14.87
N ALA A 86 -7.48 6.83 -15.20
CA ALA A 86 -8.04 7.15 -16.50
C ALA A 86 -7.02 6.88 -17.62
N GLU A 87 -5.77 7.30 -17.42
CA GLU A 87 -4.71 7.03 -18.40
C GLU A 87 -4.43 5.55 -18.56
N LEU A 88 -4.37 4.81 -17.45
CA LEU A 88 -4.15 3.36 -17.50
C LEU A 88 -5.27 2.64 -18.26
N ARG A 89 -6.50 3.08 -18.08
CA ARG A 89 -7.63 2.50 -18.84
C ARG A 89 -7.50 2.77 -20.33
N LYS A 90 -7.07 3.96 -20.71
CA LYS A 90 -6.82 4.29 -22.12
C LYS A 90 -5.70 3.43 -22.71
N GLU A 91 -4.72 3.09 -21.88
CA GLU A 91 -3.58 2.26 -22.31
C GLU A 91 -3.93 0.77 -22.34
N GLY A 92 -5.15 0.40 -22.00
CA GLY A 92 -5.58 -1.00 -22.01
C GLY A 92 -5.20 -1.81 -20.79
N CYS A 93 -4.76 -1.15 -19.73
CA CYS A 93 -4.40 -1.84 -18.48
C CYS A 93 -5.65 -2.35 -17.77
N LYS A 94 -5.49 -3.42 -17.00
CA LYS A 94 -6.57 -4.03 -16.23
C LYS A 94 -6.74 -3.29 -14.92
N VAL A 95 -7.63 -2.31 -14.91
CA VAL A 95 -7.88 -1.43 -13.76
C VAL A 95 -9.18 -1.84 -13.08
N ASP A 96 -9.16 -1.98 -11.75
CA ASP A 96 -10.38 -2.25 -10.99
C ASP A 96 -11.34 -1.07 -11.12
N GLU A 97 -12.63 -1.36 -11.15
CA GLU A 97 -13.65 -0.31 -11.19
C GLU A 97 -13.77 0.39 -9.84
N LYS A 98 -13.44 -0.30 -8.75
CA LYS A 98 -13.56 0.22 -7.40
C LYS A 98 -12.43 1.19 -7.08
N VAL A 99 -12.76 2.29 -6.42
CA VAL A 99 -11.83 3.23 -5.81
C VAL A 99 -12.31 3.47 -4.39
N ASP A 100 -11.41 3.39 -3.42
CA ASP A 100 -11.72 3.70 -2.04
C ASP A 100 -11.17 5.07 -1.69
N GLU A 101 -11.99 5.90 -1.07
CA GLU A 101 -11.55 7.20 -0.57
C GLU A 101 -11.90 7.29 0.91
N SER A 102 -10.93 7.69 1.71
CA SER A 102 -11.07 7.77 3.16
C SER A 102 -10.13 8.81 3.73
N GLU A 103 -10.09 8.90 5.05
CA GLU A 103 -9.12 9.76 5.73
C GLU A 103 -7.67 9.35 5.45
N TYR A 104 -7.47 8.11 5.02
CA TYR A 104 -6.12 7.60 4.70
C TYR A 104 -5.71 7.91 3.26
N GLY A 105 -6.58 8.53 2.48
CA GLY A 105 -6.31 8.92 1.11
C GLY A 105 -7.18 8.19 0.11
N LYS A 106 -6.70 8.13 -1.13
CA LYS A 106 -7.43 7.50 -2.23
C LYS A 106 -6.68 6.26 -2.68
N PHE A 107 -7.40 5.14 -2.83
CA PHE A 107 -6.82 3.87 -3.21
C PHE A 107 -7.48 3.33 -4.46
N GLY A 108 -6.67 2.86 -5.41
CA GLY A 108 -7.15 2.17 -6.60
C GLY A 108 -6.26 0.98 -6.87
N TRP A 109 -6.66 0.12 -7.81
CA TRP A 109 -5.93 -1.12 -8.07
C TRP A 109 -5.83 -1.40 -9.55
N VAL A 110 -4.68 -1.94 -9.95
CA VAL A 110 -4.42 -2.39 -11.31
C VAL A 110 -3.74 -3.75 -11.22
N THR A 111 -4.00 -4.63 -12.20
CA THR A 111 -3.35 -5.93 -12.26
C THR A 111 -2.26 -5.86 -13.33
N ASP A 112 -1.04 -6.27 -12.98
CA ASP A 112 0.07 -6.24 -13.92
C ASP A 112 0.02 -7.42 -14.91
N PRO A 113 0.89 -7.43 -15.93
CA PRO A 113 0.84 -8.51 -16.93
C PRO A 113 1.08 -9.92 -16.40
N GLU A 114 1.67 -10.06 -15.23
CA GLU A 114 1.90 -11.36 -14.61
C GLU A 114 0.84 -11.73 -13.57
N GLY A 115 -0.23 -10.94 -13.49
CA GLY A 115 -1.35 -11.23 -12.61
C GLY A 115 -1.20 -10.70 -11.20
N ASN A 116 -0.19 -9.89 -10.91
CA ASN A 116 -0.02 -9.31 -9.59
C ASN A 116 -0.97 -8.13 -9.40
N ARG A 117 -1.69 -8.14 -8.30
CA ARG A 117 -2.52 -6.99 -7.91
C ARG A 117 -1.61 -5.91 -7.33
N VAL A 118 -1.74 -4.72 -7.84
CA VAL A 118 -0.95 -3.56 -7.44
C VAL A 118 -1.90 -2.51 -6.87
N GLU A 119 -1.56 -1.95 -5.73
CA GLU A 119 -2.33 -0.86 -5.14
C GLU A 119 -1.68 0.48 -5.46
N LEU A 120 -2.50 1.42 -5.88
CA LEU A 120 -2.06 2.79 -6.17
C LEU A 120 -2.69 3.70 -5.13
N TRP A 121 -1.89 4.50 -4.48
CA TRP A 121 -2.31 5.28 -3.32
C TRP A 121 -1.94 6.74 -3.48
N GLN A 122 -2.97 7.59 -3.45
CA GLN A 122 -2.78 9.02 -3.34
C GLN A 122 -2.97 9.39 -1.89
N PRO A 123 -1.88 9.62 -1.14
CA PRO A 123 -2.00 9.95 0.28
C PRO A 123 -2.72 11.27 0.51
N PRO A 124 -3.24 11.48 1.71
CA PRO A 124 -3.73 12.82 2.08
C PRO A 124 -2.60 13.83 1.98
N GLU A 125 -2.96 15.08 1.78
CA GLU A 125 -1.97 16.14 1.67
C GLU A 125 -1.04 16.16 2.89
N GLY A 126 0.25 16.28 2.65
CA GLY A 126 1.25 16.32 3.71
C GLY A 126 1.74 14.97 4.20
N ARG A 127 1.29 13.89 3.56
CA ARG A 127 1.68 12.52 3.96
C ARG A 127 2.22 11.71 2.78
#